data_579c9bfe0e2bbe72e7647f564385768b
#
_entry.id   579c9bfe0e2bbe72e7647f564385768b
#
_cell.length_a   1.000
_cell.length_b   1.000
_cell.length_c   1.000
_cell.angle_alpha   90.00
_cell.angle_beta   90.00
_cell.angle_gamma   90.00
#
_symmetry.space_group_name_H-M   'P 1'
#
loop_
_entity.id
_entity.type
_entity.pdbx_description
1 polymer ?
#
loop_
_entity_poly.entity_id
_entity_poly.type
_entity_poly.pdbx_seq_one_letter_code
_entity_poly.pdbx_strand_id
1 'polypeptide(L)'
;MKNTLLPIAALLLLAGCANMQGFKHPANTDADREANAFSTYLSARFAAGEHEMPRAARYYAQSLKNDPGNASILSLAFFYATTSGNVEGSGKFATQIIAQTPDERSARLALAVIAFKHKDFAEARKNLSLSAKGPFQALVVSLFDGWAAAAGGDAAGAMADMKQLSAQSGAEGLAAFHTALIADFLGRPEAEADYQKAILTNRVSPRVIQAYGVFLERAGRGADARAVYDKFLGEGAITPIAKEGLARIAAGKKPDPFMRNAEDGVAESLFGMAASLNDRQSADVSILYLRMALYLRPDLALANLLLADRFETLGKYDDAVAIYRQIDKSSPYYRMAATQAAIDESRLDKKSVALADLRILAQAFPDDTENWIALGDAYRDQNDHDAAIEAYDHAEKTIAKPDKRDWPLFYARAMSQDAAKHWDKAEADINIALKLSPDQPELLNYLGYSWVDRNQHIAEALVMLEKARQLRPYDGYIVDSVGWAYYRLGRYDDAARTLEAAVLLVPGDPTVNNHLGDALWKAGRRIDARFQWNHALTFSAEGSEKIEIEQKLKTGLTG
;
A
#
# COMPACT_ATOMS: atom_id res chain seq x y z
N MET A 1 -60.96 17.59 -1.30
CA MET A 1 -61.29 16.96 -2.60
C MET A 1 -59.99 16.48 -3.22
N LYS A 2 -59.78 15.18 -3.23
CA LYS A 2 -58.59 14.49 -3.77
C LYS A 2 -58.68 14.51 -5.29
N ASN A 3 -57.68 14.98 -5.99
CA ASN A 3 -57.52 14.77 -7.42
C ASN A 3 -56.31 13.86 -7.66
N THR A 4 -56.65 12.62 -7.92
CA THR A 4 -55.86 11.56 -8.53
C THR A 4 -55.64 11.90 -10.01
N LEU A 5 -54.41 12.29 -10.38
CA LEU A 5 -53.96 12.36 -11.76
C LEU A 5 -52.52 11.88 -11.84
N LEU A 6 -52.33 10.57 -11.77
CA LEU A 6 -51.17 9.83 -12.27
C LEU A 6 -51.57 8.34 -12.23
N PRO A 7 -51.93 7.73 -13.32
CA PRO A 7 -51.05 6.84 -14.05
C PRO A 7 -51.43 6.65 -15.54
N ILE A 8 -51.34 7.64 -16.37
CA ILE A 8 -51.57 7.46 -17.84
C ILE A 8 -50.28 7.55 -18.64
N ALA A 9 -49.23 8.17 -18.11
CA ALA A 9 -47.94 8.29 -18.79
C ALA A 9 -47.08 7.01 -18.77
N ALA A 10 -47.30 6.11 -17.82
CA ALA A 10 -46.51 4.87 -17.69
C ALA A 10 -46.99 3.71 -18.62
N LEU A 11 -48.23 3.77 -19.12
CA LEU A 11 -48.76 2.73 -19.99
C LEU A 11 -48.45 2.94 -21.49
N LEU A 12 -48.09 4.14 -21.90
CA LEU A 12 -47.69 4.44 -23.30
C LEU A 12 -46.23 4.08 -23.61
N LEU A 13 -45.38 3.90 -22.61
CA LEU A 13 -44.00 3.45 -22.82
C LEU A 13 -43.84 1.92 -22.90
N LEU A 14 -44.81 1.14 -22.42
CA LEU A 14 -44.79 -0.32 -22.52
C LEU A 14 -45.45 -0.86 -23.81
N ALA A 15 -46.26 -0.08 -24.51
CA ALA A 15 -46.86 -0.48 -25.80
C ALA A 15 -45.88 -0.25 -26.99
N GLY A 16 -44.80 0.48 -26.81
CA GLY A 16 -43.79 0.70 -27.85
C GLY A 16 -42.80 -0.47 -28.03
N CYS A 17 -42.64 -1.33 -27.04
CA CYS A 17 -41.70 -2.46 -27.08
C CYS A 17 -42.24 -3.75 -27.70
N ALA A 18 -43.55 -3.85 -27.95
CA ALA A 18 -44.16 -5.10 -28.44
C ALA A 18 -44.19 -5.24 -30.00
N ASN A 19 -43.72 -4.23 -30.76
CA ASN A 19 -43.73 -4.29 -32.24
C ASN A 19 -42.33 -4.17 -32.89
N MET A 20 -41.27 -4.51 -32.16
CA MET A 20 -39.91 -4.65 -32.71
C MET A 20 -39.56 -6.10 -33.11
N GLN A 21 -40.53 -6.86 -33.59
CA GLN A 21 -40.26 -8.10 -34.32
C GLN A 21 -40.12 -7.74 -35.80
N GLY A 22 -38.89 -7.54 -36.25
CA GLY A 22 -38.65 -7.46 -37.70
C GLY A 22 -37.46 -6.64 -38.17
N PHE A 23 -36.72 -5.95 -37.34
CA PHE A 23 -35.42 -5.44 -37.78
C PHE A 23 -34.40 -6.57 -37.67
N LYS A 24 -34.31 -7.39 -38.72
CA LYS A 24 -33.06 -8.09 -39.01
C LYS A 24 -32.03 -7.00 -39.20
N HIS A 25 -31.13 -6.80 -38.24
CA HIS A 25 -29.92 -6.02 -38.47
C HIS A 25 -29.26 -6.60 -39.73
N PRO A 26 -29.04 -5.78 -40.76
CA PRO A 26 -28.26 -6.24 -41.92
C PRO A 26 -26.91 -6.67 -41.36
N ALA A 27 -26.39 -7.78 -41.84
CA ALA A 27 -25.14 -8.36 -41.45
C ALA A 27 -24.03 -7.29 -41.46
N ASN A 28 -23.47 -7.01 -40.28
CA ASN A 28 -22.17 -6.39 -40.00
C ASN A 28 -21.66 -5.47 -41.14
N THR A 29 -22.20 -4.26 -41.23
CA THR A 29 -21.74 -3.25 -42.18
C THR A 29 -20.32 -2.80 -41.80
N ASP A 30 -19.55 -2.23 -42.73
CA ASP A 30 -18.22 -1.68 -42.41
C ASP A 30 -18.31 -0.62 -41.33
N ALA A 31 -19.38 0.19 -41.32
CA ALA A 31 -19.67 1.17 -40.25
C ALA A 31 -19.89 0.49 -38.88
N ASP A 32 -20.56 -0.67 -38.81
CA ASP A 32 -20.73 -1.41 -37.56
C ASP A 32 -19.40 -1.99 -37.08
N ARG A 33 -18.53 -2.43 -38.00
CA ARG A 33 -17.17 -2.90 -37.65
C ARG A 33 -16.29 -1.78 -37.11
N GLU A 34 -16.32 -0.61 -37.75
CA GLU A 34 -15.59 0.57 -37.30
C GLU A 34 -16.09 1.06 -35.92
N ALA A 35 -17.41 1.14 -35.74
CA ALA A 35 -18.02 1.52 -34.47
C ALA A 35 -17.65 0.54 -33.34
N ASN A 36 -17.67 -0.77 -33.63
CA ASN A 36 -17.25 -1.80 -32.66
C ASN A 36 -15.74 -1.73 -32.36
N ALA A 37 -14.90 -1.47 -33.36
CA ALA A 37 -13.46 -1.31 -33.19
C ALA A 37 -13.15 -0.11 -32.29
N PHE A 38 -13.79 1.03 -32.53
CA PHE A 38 -13.64 2.24 -31.74
C PHE A 38 -14.15 2.06 -30.31
N SER A 39 -15.34 1.49 -30.13
CA SER A 39 -15.94 1.17 -28.84
C SER A 39 -15.04 0.23 -28.02
N THR A 40 -14.46 -0.79 -28.65
CA THR A 40 -13.53 -1.73 -27.99
C THR A 40 -12.26 -1.03 -27.53
N TYR A 41 -11.69 -0.14 -28.35
CA TYR A 41 -10.51 0.63 -27.98
C TYR A 41 -10.79 1.61 -26.84
N LEU A 42 -11.93 2.31 -26.87
CA LEU A 42 -12.33 3.18 -25.74
C LEU A 42 -12.52 2.39 -24.44
N SER A 43 -13.15 1.20 -24.53
CA SER A 43 -13.28 0.30 -23.37
C SER A 43 -11.92 -0.14 -22.82
N ALA A 44 -10.95 -0.39 -23.72
CA ALA A 44 -9.59 -0.70 -23.33
C ALA A 44 -8.91 0.48 -22.60
N ARG A 45 -9.06 1.69 -23.17
CA ARG A 45 -8.53 2.93 -22.57
C ARG A 45 -9.15 3.22 -21.21
N PHE A 46 -10.46 3.06 -21.08
CA PHE A 46 -11.17 3.25 -19.83
C PHE A 46 -10.66 2.25 -18.77
N ALA A 47 -10.66 0.95 -19.10
CA ALA A 47 -10.15 -0.08 -18.18
C ALA A 47 -8.68 0.16 -17.78
N ALA A 48 -7.86 0.65 -18.70
CA ALA A 48 -6.47 1.03 -18.43
C ALA A 48 -6.35 2.22 -17.48
N GLY A 49 -7.17 3.25 -17.67
CA GLY A 49 -7.22 4.43 -16.80
C GLY A 49 -7.69 4.09 -15.38
N GLU A 50 -8.57 3.09 -15.27
CA GLU A 50 -9.04 2.56 -13.99
C GLU A 50 -8.11 1.48 -13.40
N HIS A 51 -6.95 1.22 -13.98
CA HIS A 51 -6.00 0.15 -13.60
C HIS A 51 -6.64 -1.25 -13.49
N GLU A 52 -7.68 -1.52 -14.28
CA GLU A 52 -8.32 -2.84 -14.37
C GLU A 52 -7.53 -3.74 -15.33
N MET A 53 -6.35 -4.21 -14.91
CA MET A 53 -5.38 -4.91 -15.78
C MET A 53 -5.99 -6.07 -16.59
N PRO A 54 -6.81 -6.99 -16.01
CA PRO A 54 -7.40 -8.09 -16.79
C PRO A 54 -8.41 -7.63 -17.84
N ARG A 55 -9.18 -6.55 -17.56
CA ARG A 55 -10.12 -5.97 -18.55
C ARG A 55 -9.39 -5.25 -19.66
N ALA A 56 -8.39 -4.44 -19.31
CA ALA A 56 -7.55 -3.75 -20.27
C ALA A 56 -6.86 -4.75 -21.20
N ALA A 57 -6.27 -5.83 -20.67
CA ALA A 57 -5.64 -6.89 -21.45
C ALA A 57 -6.59 -7.51 -22.49
N ARG A 58 -7.82 -7.83 -22.08
CA ARG A 58 -8.84 -8.41 -22.99
C ARG A 58 -9.22 -7.45 -24.11
N TYR A 59 -9.53 -6.21 -23.75
CA TYR A 59 -9.97 -5.22 -24.73
C TYR A 59 -8.86 -4.77 -25.67
N TYR A 60 -7.61 -4.60 -25.21
CA TYR A 60 -6.49 -4.31 -26.12
C TYR A 60 -6.19 -5.49 -27.06
N ALA A 61 -6.24 -6.73 -26.55
CA ALA A 61 -6.10 -7.91 -27.39
C ALA A 61 -7.22 -8.03 -28.46
N GLN A 62 -8.44 -7.58 -28.13
CA GLN A 62 -9.54 -7.52 -29.09
C GLN A 62 -9.38 -6.35 -30.07
N SER A 63 -8.95 -5.18 -29.60
CA SER A 63 -8.66 -4.02 -30.46
C SER A 63 -7.58 -4.34 -31.49
N LEU A 64 -6.54 -5.08 -31.07
CA LEU A 64 -5.47 -5.51 -31.96
C LEU A 64 -5.97 -6.45 -33.10
N LYS A 65 -7.04 -7.24 -32.87
CA LYS A 65 -7.65 -8.03 -33.94
C LYS A 65 -8.34 -7.16 -34.99
N ASN A 66 -8.85 -6.00 -34.58
CA ASN A 66 -9.50 -5.05 -35.49
C ASN A 66 -8.47 -4.19 -36.26
N ASP A 67 -7.29 -3.96 -35.66
CA ASP A 67 -6.17 -3.21 -36.27
C ASP A 67 -4.84 -3.90 -36.00
N PRO A 68 -4.52 -5.02 -36.69
CA PRO A 68 -3.36 -5.86 -36.41
C PRO A 68 -2.00 -5.20 -36.62
N GLY A 69 -1.95 -4.11 -37.38
CA GLY A 69 -0.71 -3.37 -37.67
C GLY A 69 -0.37 -2.26 -36.67
N ASN A 70 -1.23 -2.00 -35.70
CA ASN A 70 -1.09 -0.87 -34.81
C ASN A 70 -0.08 -1.16 -33.70
N ALA A 71 1.11 -0.58 -33.81
CA ALA A 71 2.21 -0.77 -32.88
C ALA A 71 1.86 -0.30 -31.46
N SER A 72 1.08 0.79 -31.32
CA SER A 72 0.67 1.30 -30.02
C SER A 72 -0.30 0.35 -29.31
N ILE A 73 -1.31 -0.17 -30.04
CA ILE A 73 -2.25 -1.15 -29.49
C ILE A 73 -1.52 -2.45 -29.15
N LEU A 74 -0.57 -2.89 -29.98
CA LEU A 74 0.24 -4.07 -29.75
C LEU A 74 1.06 -3.95 -28.46
N SER A 75 1.72 -2.81 -28.26
CA SER A 75 2.49 -2.55 -27.02
C SER A 75 1.62 -2.55 -25.78
N LEU A 76 0.41 -1.95 -25.85
CA LEU A 76 -0.56 -1.96 -24.75
C LEU A 76 -1.14 -3.37 -24.50
N ALA A 77 -1.42 -4.13 -25.56
CA ALA A 77 -1.87 -5.52 -25.41
C ALA A 77 -0.83 -6.40 -24.73
N PHE A 78 0.45 -6.22 -25.07
CA PHE A 78 1.58 -6.87 -24.40
C PHE A 78 1.66 -6.47 -22.93
N PHE A 79 1.69 -5.16 -22.66
CA PHE A 79 1.85 -4.62 -21.30
C PHE A 79 0.74 -5.12 -20.38
N TYR A 80 -0.53 -4.95 -20.77
CA TYR A 80 -1.66 -5.37 -19.94
C TYR A 80 -1.80 -6.89 -19.84
N ALA A 81 -1.41 -7.67 -20.85
CA ALA A 81 -1.34 -9.11 -20.74
C ALA A 81 -0.34 -9.54 -19.66
N THR A 82 0.84 -8.93 -19.65
CA THR A 82 1.88 -9.25 -18.66
C THR A 82 1.47 -8.81 -17.26
N THR A 83 1.01 -7.57 -17.08
CA THR A 83 0.62 -7.02 -15.77
C THR A 83 -0.65 -7.65 -15.18
N SER A 84 -1.52 -8.23 -16.02
CA SER A 84 -2.63 -9.06 -15.57
C SER A 84 -2.22 -10.44 -15.05
N GLY A 85 -0.93 -10.82 -15.20
CA GLY A 85 -0.38 -12.11 -14.78
C GLY A 85 -0.30 -13.16 -15.89
N ASN A 86 -0.76 -12.85 -17.11
CA ASN A 86 -0.65 -13.76 -18.26
C ASN A 86 0.68 -13.56 -19.00
N VAL A 87 1.81 -13.79 -18.29
CA VAL A 87 3.16 -13.63 -18.83
C VAL A 87 3.39 -14.54 -20.03
N GLU A 88 3.03 -15.83 -19.93
CA GLU A 88 3.13 -16.79 -21.03
C GLU A 88 2.38 -16.31 -22.28
N GLY A 89 1.10 -15.94 -22.10
CA GLY A 89 0.26 -15.46 -23.20
C GLY A 89 0.70 -14.12 -23.79
N SER A 90 1.49 -13.32 -23.06
CA SER A 90 2.06 -12.07 -23.57
C SER A 90 3.18 -12.30 -24.59
N GLY A 91 3.83 -13.47 -24.55
CA GLY A 91 4.93 -13.83 -25.45
C GLY A 91 4.60 -13.69 -26.94
N LYS A 92 3.36 -14.00 -27.34
CA LYS A 92 2.91 -13.78 -28.73
C LYS A 92 2.93 -12.31 -29.16
N PHE A 93 2.58 -11.40 -28.25
CA PHE A 93 2.63 -9.96 -28.53
C PHE A 93 4.08 -9.47 -28.51
N ALA A 94 4.88 -9.96 -27.56
CA ALA A 94 6.31 -9.66 -27.48
C ALA A 94 7.03 -10.06 -28.79
N THR A 95 6.73 -11.23 -29.34
CA THR A 95 7.28 -11.70 -30.64
C THR A 95 6.89 -10.76 -31.79
N GLN A 96 5.65 -10.28 -31.82
CA GLN A 96 5.22 -9.31 -32.84
C GLN A 96 5.91 -7.94 -32.66
N ILE A 97 6.10 -7.50 -31.42
CA ILE A 97 6.81 -6.25 -31.11
C ILE A 97 8.25 -6.31 -31.62
N ILE A 98 8.99 -7.37 -31.31
CA ILE A 98 10.39 -7.48 -31.74
C ILE A 98 10.55 -7.69 -33.25
N ALA A 99 9.51 -8.10 -33.95
CA ALA A 99 9.49 -8.13 -35.40
C ALA A 99 9.43 -6.71 -36.01
N GLN A 100 8.84 -5.74 -35.31
CA GLN A 100 8.74 -4.33 -35.73
C GLN A 100 9.87 -3.48 -35.10
N THR A 101 10.22 -3.74 -33.85
CA THR A 101 11.25 -3.04 -33.06
C THR A 101 12.16 -4.09 -32.43
N PRO A 102 13.21 -4.52 -33.15
CA PRO A 102 14.01 -5.70 -32.77
C PRO A 102 14.68 -5.64 -31.40
N ASP A 103 14.90 -4.45 -30.84
CA ASP A 103 15.60 -4.20 -29.59
C ASP A 103 14.68 -3.70 -28.46
N GLU A 104 13.35 -3.81 -28.61
CA GLU A 104 12.41 -3.34 -27.57
C GLU A 104 12.63 -4.13 -26.26
N ARG A 105 12.90 -3.37 -25.18
CA ARG A 105 13.41 -3.89 -23.90
C ARG A 105 12.45 -4.81 -23.18
N SER A 106 11.20 -4.38 -23.03
CA SER A 106 10.21 -5.11 -22.23
C SER A 106 9.79 -6.40 -22.90
N ALA A 107 9.64 -6.39 -24.23
CA ALA A 107 9.32 -7.58 -25.01
C ALA A 107 10.49 -8.59 -24.98
N ARG A 108 11.73 -8.11 -25.16
CA ARG A 108 12.93 -8.95 -25.04
C ARG A 108 13.06 -9.57 -23.65
N LEU A 109 12.81 -8.80 -22.60
CA LEU A 109 12.83 -9.30 -21.22
C LEU A 109 11.74 -10.37 -21.02
N ALA A 110 10.51 -10.12 -21.45
CA ALA A 110 9.44 -11.10 -21.30
C ALA A 110 9.75 -12.40 -22.03
N LEU A 111 10.26 -12.34 -23.26
CA LEU A 111 10.69 -13.53 -24.00
C LEU A 111 11.84 -14.25 -23.31
N ALA A 112 12.79 -13.52 -22.71
CA ALA A 112 13.87 -14.13 -21.93
C ALA A 112 13.34 -14.83 -20.69
N VAL A 113 12.39 -14.23 -19.97
CA VAL A 113 11.74 -14.84 -18.78
C VAL A 113 10.97 -16.10 -19.17
N ILE A 114 10.23 -16.08 -20.28
CA ILE A 114 9.49 -17.25 -20.78
C ILE A 114 10.47 -18.36 -21.16
N ALA A 115 11.53 -18.03 -21.92
CA ALA A 115 12.56 -19.00 -22.29
C ALA A 115 13.24 -19.59 -21.05
N PHE A 116 13.55 -18.77 -20.04
CA PHE A 116 14.14 -19.21 -18.78
C PHE A 116 13.24 -20.19 -18.03
N LYS A 117 11.91 -19.91 -17.97
CA LYS A 117 10.92 -20.84 -17.39
C LYS A 117 10.90 -22.20 -18.07
N HIS A 118 11.08 -22.21 -19.38
CA HIS A 118 11.18 -23.44 -20.17
C HIS A 118 12.59 -24.06 -20.20
N LYS A 119 13.53 -23.51 -19.41
CA LYS A 119 14.94 -23.94 -19.32
C LYS A 119 15.72 -23.80 -20.64
N ASP A 120 15.23 -22.98 -21.56
CA ASP A 120 15.97 -22.57 -22.75
C ASP A 120 16.85 -21.35 -22.44
N PHE A 121 17.93 -21.61 -21.72
CA PHE A 121 18.84 -20.56 -21.28
C PHE A 121 19.57 -19.89 -22.46
N ALA A 122 19.74 -20.60 -23.58
CA ALA A 122 20.37 -20.06 -24.77
C ALA A 122 19.46 -18.99 -25.43
N GLU A 123 18.19 -19.28 -25.59
CA GLU A 123 17.23 -18.33 -26.15
C GLU A 123 16.97 -17.15 -25.19
N ALA A 124 16.99 -17.41 -23.85
CA ALA A 124 16.91 -16.33 -22.87
C ALA A 124 18.06 -15.34 -23.02
N ARG A 125 19.30 -15.80 -23.05
CA ARG A 125 20.50 -14.98 -23.25
C ARG A 125 20.50 -14.25 -24.58
N LYS A 126 20.10 -14.91 -25.66
CA LYS A 126 19.97 -14.31 -27.00
C LYS A 126 18.98 -13.14 -26.98
N ASN A 127 17.80 -13.30 -26.38
CA ASN A 127 16.84 -12.20 -26.30
C ASN A 127 17.42 -11.01 -25.54
N LEU A 128 18.09 -11.22 -24.41
CA LEU A 128 18.69 -10.14 -23.63
C LEU A 128 19.86 -9.46 -24.36
N SER A 129 20.67 -10.22 -25.09
CA SER A 129 21.80 -9.66 -25.87
C SER A 129 21.34 -8.74 -27.02
N LEU A 130 20.14 -8.97 -27.53
CA LEU A 130 19.49 -8.18 -28.58
C LEU A 130 18.67 -7.01 -28.07
N SER A 131 18.52 -6.86 -26.76
CA SER A 131 17.76 -5.77 -26.14
C SER A 131 18.53 -4.45 -26.22
N ALA A 132 17.81 -3.33 -26.33
CA ALA A 132 18.40 -1.98 -26.36
C ALA A 132 19.24 -1.71 -25.11
N LYS A 133 20.46 -1.21 -25.33
CA LYS A 133 21.44 -0.96 -24.25
C LYS A 133 20.99 0.15 -23.30
N GLY A 134 21.42 0.03 -22.04
CA GLY A 134 21.22 1.03 -20.99
C GLY A 134 21.64 0.48 -19.64
N PRO A 135 21.81 1.32 -18.60
CA PRO A 135 22.30 0.89 -17.29
C PRO A 135 21.43 -0.21 -16.67
N PHE A 136 20.12 -0.04 -16.70
CA PHE A 136 19.19 -1.00 -16.15
C PHE A 136 19.19 -2.34 -16.89
N GLN A 137 19.29 -2.30 -18.22
CA GLN A 137 19.39 -3.50 -19.04
C GLN A 137 20.69 -4.27 -18.76
N ALA A 138 21.81 -3.57 -18.52
CA ALA A 138 23.07 -4.22 -18.19
C ALA A 138 22.99 -5.00 -16.86
N LEU A 139 22.25 -4.51 -15.84
CA LEU A 139 21.99 -5.23 -14.60
C LEU A 139 21.21 -6.52 -14.88
N VAL A 140 20.14 -6.44 -15.66
CA VAL A 140 19.31 -7.59 -16.04
C VAL A 140 20.13 -8.65 -16.74
N VAL A 141 20.90 -8.27 -17.76
CA VAL A 141 21.75 -9.19 -18.53
C VAL A 141 22.71 -9.94 -17.62
N SER A 142 23.49 -9.22 -16.81
CA SER A 142 24.47 -9.83 -15.90
C SER A 142 23.81 -10.83 -14.92
N LEU A 143 22.64 -10.50 -14.39
CA LEU A 143 21.92 -11.38 -13.47
C LEU A 143 21.41 -12.64 -14.17
N PHE A 144 20.78 -12.50 -15.33
CA PHE A 144 20.27 -13.65 -16.08
C PHE A 144 21.40 -14.54 -16.60
N ASP A 145 22.48 -13.94 -17.12
CA ASP A 145 23.65 -14.68 -17.62
C ASP A 145 24.31 -15.46 -16.48
N GLY A 146 24.49 -14.84 -15.31
CA GLY A 146 25.03 -15.48 -14.13
C GLY A 146 24.17 -16.67 -13.66
N TRP A 147 22.85 -16.52 -13.60
CA TRP A 147 21.95 -17.62 -13.24
C TRP A 147 21.83 -18.70 -14.33
N ALA A 148 21.92 -18.34 -15.59
CA ALA A 148 21.95 -19.30 -16.70
C ALA A 148 23.26 -20.11 -16.69
N ALA A 149 24.40 -19.47 -16.40
CA ALA A 149 25.68 -20.15 -16.21
C ALA A 149 25.62 -21.10 -15.01
N ALA A 150 25.07 -20.64 -13.88
CA ALA A 150 24.88 -21.46 -12.69
C ALA A 150 23.97 -22.67 -12.95
N ALA A 151 22.90 -22.52 -13.72
CA ALA A 151 22.03 -23.63 -14.14
C ALA A 151 22.77 -24.70 -14.95
N GLY A 152 23.73 -24.27 -15.77
CA GLY A 152 24.61 -25.17 -16.53
C GLY A 152 25.79 -25.73 -15.73
N GLY A 153 25.96 -25.39 -14.45
CA GLY A 153 27.09 -25.77 -13.63
C GLY A 153 28.38 -24.99 -13.94
N ASP A 154 28.33 -23.97 -14.77
CA ASP A 154 29.48 -23.09 -15.09
C ASP A 154 29.68 -22.06 -13.97
N ALA A 155 30.36 -22.49 -12.90
CA ALA A 155 30.65 -21.62 -11.78
C ALA A 155 31.57 -20.44 -12.16
N ALA A 156 32.52 -20.66 -13.07
CA ALA A 156 33.46 -19.61 -13.46
C ALA A 156 32.76 -18.52 -14.27
N GLY A 157 31.91 -18.88 -15.21
CA GLY A 157 31.07 -17.96 -15.98
C GLY A 157 30.12 -17.18 -15.06
N ALA A 158 29.41 -17.87 -14.16
CA ALA A 158 28.49 -17.21 -13.22
C ALA A 158 29.19 -16.17 -12.34
N MET A 159 30.37 -16.48 -11.81
CA MET A 159 31.16 -15.52 -10.99
C MET A 159 31.72 -14.36 -11.83
N ALA A 160 32.09 -14.59 -13.09
CA ALA A 160 32.49 -13.52 -14.01
C ALA A 160 31.35 -12.54 -14.28
N ASP A 161 30.14 -13.02 -14.50
CA ASP A 161 28.95 -12.21 -14.70
C ASP A 161 28.63 -11.35 -13.45
N MET A 162 28.73 -11.94 -12.23
CA MET A 162 28.54 -11.21 -10.98
C MET A 162 29.64 -10.15 -10.74
N LYS A 163 30.88 -10.43 -11.16
CA LYS A 163 31.96 -9.45 -11.12
C LYS A 163 31.68 -8.28 -12.08
N GLN A 164 31.17 -8.56 -13.27
CA GLN A 164 30.75 -7.52 -14.22
C GLN A 164 29.59 -6.69 -13.66
N LEU A 165 28.61 -7.33 -12.98
CA LEU A 165 27.53 -6.64 -12.28
C LEU A 165 28.07 -5.70 -11.21
N SER A 166 29.02 -6.15 -10.38
CA SER A 166 29.60 -5.34 -9.29
C SER A 166 30.40 -4.12 -9.76
N ALA A 167 30.82 -4.09 -11.02
CA ALA A 167 31.50 -2.96 -11.61
C ALA A 167 30.55 -1.83 -12.04
N GLN A 168 29.24 -2.07 -12.00
CA GLN A 168 28.24 -1.05 -12.32
C GLN A 168 27.91 -0.24 -11.08
N SER A 169 27.90 1.09 -11.23
CA SER A 169 27.67 2.02 -10.12
C SER A 169 26.31 1.75 -9.44
N GLY A 170 26.34 1.55 -8.13
CA GLY A 170 25.14 1.28 -7.29
C GLY A 170 24.67 -0.17 -7.31
N ALA A 171 25.35 -1.06 -8.04
CA ALA A 171 24.99 -2.48 -8.12
C ALA A 171 25.78 -3.38 -7.14
N GLU A 172 26.70 -2.83 -6.35
CA GLU A 172 27.61 -3.58 -5.50
C GLU A 172 26.87 -4.48 -4.50
N GLY A 173 25.80 -3.95 -3.89
CA GLY A 173 24.97 -4.71 -2.94
C GLY A 173 24.21 -5.86 -3.62
N LEU A 174 23.61 -5.59 -4.77
CA LEU A 174 22.90 -6.58 -5.56
C LEU A 174 23.85 -7.68 -6.04
N ALA A 175 25.00 -7.32 -6.56
CA ALA A 175 26.03 -8.24 -7.00
C ALA A 175 26.55 -9.12 -5.87
N ALA A 176 26.86 -8.54 -4.70
CA ALA A 176 27.32 -9.30 -3.54
C ALA A 176 26.27 -10.32 -3.08
N PHE A 177 25.00 -9.95 -3.06
CA PHE A 177 23.93 -10.86 -2.68
C PHE A 177 23.78 -12.03 -3.67
N HIS A 178 23.69 -11.72 -4.98
CA HIS A 178 23.56 -12.78 -5.98
C HIS A 178 24.82 -13.64 -6.13
N THR A 179 26.01 -13.11 -5.87
CA THR A 179 27.24 -13.90 -5.77
C THR A 179 27.11 -14.96 -4.67
N ALA A 180 26.67 -14.55 -3.47
CA ALA A 180 26.45 -15.48 -2.36
C ALA A 180 25.39 -16.55 -2.67
N LEU A 181 24.27 -16.13 -3.26
CA LEU A 181 23.20 -17.05 -3.66
C LEU A 181 23.65 -18.07 -4.69
N ILE A 182 24.40 -17.67 -5.70
CA ILE A 182 24.95 -18.54 -6.75
C ILE A 182 26.00 -19.48 -6.15
N ALA A 183 26.87 -18.98 -5.27
CA ALA A 183 27.87 -19.81 -4.60
C ALA A 183 27.21 -20.89 -3.74
N ASP A 184 26.17 -20.56 -2.97
CA ASP A 184 25.38 -21.54 -2.19
C ASP A 184 24.65 -22.53 -3.09
N PHE A 185 23.99 -22.06 -4.15
CA PHE A 185 23.29 -22.91 -5.12
C PHE A 185 24.23 -23.94 -5.77
N LEU A 186 25.45 -23.54 -6.09
CA LEU A 186 26.48 -24.42 -6.68
C LEU A 186 27.27 -25.22 -5.64
N GLY A 187 26.96 -25.09 -4.34
CA GLY A 187 27.68 -25.78 -3.26
C GLY A 187 29.13 -25.38 -3.12
N ARG A 188 29.50 -24.16 -3.44
CA ARG A 188 30.88 -23.70 -3.40
C ARG A 188 31.34 -23.38 -1.99
N PRO A 189 32.60 -23.67 -1.65
CA PRO A 189 33.14 -23.42 -0.31
C PRO A 189 33.22 -21.94 0.06
N GLU A 190 33.24 -21.04 -0.92
CA GLU A 190 33.29 -19.59 -0.73
C GLU A 190 31.95 -18.97 -0.32
N ALA A 191 30.83 -19.72 -0.41
CA ALA A 191 29.48 -19.20 -0.20
C ALA A 191 29.31 -18.44 1.13
N GLU A 192 29.91 -18.94 2.22
CA GLU A 192 29.83 -18.27 3.52
C GLU A 192 30.51 -16.91 3.52
N ALA A 193 31.72 -16.81 2.95
CA ALA A 193 32.44 -15.55 2.84
C ALA A 193 31.69 -14.53 1.97
N ASP A 194 31.03 -15.03 0.91
CA ASP A 194 30.20 -14.20 0.04
C ASP A 194 28.95 -13.68 0.75
N TYR A 195 28.28 -14.50 1.59
CA TYR A 195 27.18 -14.03 2.45
C TYR A 195 27.62 -12.98 3.46
N GLN A 196 28.78 -13.16 4.12
CA GLN A 196 29.32 -12.19 5.04
C GLN A 196 29.62 -10.86 4.34
N LYS A 197 30.18 -10.90 3.13
CA LYS A 197 30.39 -9.73 2.29
C LYS A 197 29.07 -9.06 1.90
N ALA A 198 28.05 -9.85 1.55
CA ALA A 198 26.72 -9.33 1.21
C ALA A 198 26.07 -8.57 2.39
N ILE A 199 26.23 -9.06 3.63
CA ILE A 199 25.76 -8.37 4.85
C ILE A 199 26.47 -7.05 5.03
N LEU A 200 27.78 -6.98 4.83
CA LEU A 200 28.55 -5.74 4.96
C LEU A 200 28.16 -4.70 3.92
N THR A 201 27.83 -5.15 2.71
CA THR A 201 27.46 -4.28 1.59
C THR A 201 25.98 -3.82 1.67
N ASN A 202 25.10 -4.68 2.20
CA ASN A 202 23.65 -4.45 2.31
C ASN A 202 23.22 -4.40 3.78
N ARG A 203 23.72 -3.47 4.55
CA ARG A 203 23.69 -3.42 6.02
C ARG A 203 22.35 -3.75 6.71
N VAL A 204 21.22 -3.71 6.05
CA VAL A 204 19.89 -3.92 6.67
C VAL A 204 18.94 -4.70 5.74
N SER A 205 19.45 -5.49 4.80
CA SER A 205 18.57 -6.26 3.91
C SER A 205 18.03 -7.52 4.60
N PRO A 206 16.73 -7.60 4.91
CA PRO A 206 16.11 -8.80 5.47
C PRO A 206 16.36 -10.05 4.62
N ARG A 207 16.45 -9.89 3.30
CA ARG A 207 16.66 -11.02 2.37
C ARG A 207 18.04 -11.63 2.50
N VAL A 208 19.07 -10.79 2.65
CA VAL A 208 20.45 -11.28 2.87
C VAL A 208 20.54 -12.05 4.19
N ILE A 209 19.93 -11.51 5.26
CA ILE A 209 19.88 -12.16 6.59
C ILE A 209 19.14 -13.50 6.51
N GLN A 210 18.00 -13.55 5.82
CA GLN A 210 17.25 -14.79 5.64
C GLN A 210 18.08 -15.85 4.88
N ALA A 211 18.67 -15.47 3.76
CA ALA A 211 19.44 -16.38 2.94
C ALA A 211 20.65 -16.94 3.70
N TYR A 212 21.40 -16.07 4.39
CA TYR A 212 22.55 -16.50 5.19
C TYR A 212 22.15 -17.35 6.39
N GLY A 213 21.09 -16.99 7.11
CA GLY A 213 20.55 -17.80 8.19
C GLY A 213 20.14 -19.19 7.72
N VAL A 214 19.40 -19.29 6.61
CA VAL A 214 19.02 -20.57 5.97
C VAL A 214 20.26 -21.39 5.55
N PHE A 215 21.28 -20.74 5.00
CA PHE A 215 22.55 -21.41 4.68
C PHE A 215 23.19 -22.06 5.92
N LEU A 216 23.30 -21.31 7.02
CA LEU A 216 23.87 -21.79 8.28
C LEU A 216 23.02 -22.92 8.92
N GLU A 217 21.68 -22.78 8.91
CA GLU A 217 20.76 -23.83 9.39
C GLU A 217 20.94 -25.13 8.58
N ARG A 218 21.06 -25.03 7.26
CA ARG A 218 21.30 -26.20 6.37
C ARG A 218 22.65 -26.86 6.62
N ALA A 219 23.65 -26.09 7.00
CA ALA A 219 24.98 -26.59 7.39
C ALA A 219 24.99 -27.21 8.80
N GLY A 220 23.87 -27.25 9.53
CA GLY A 220 23.78 -27.74 10.91
C GLY A 220 24.34 -26.78 11.96
N ARG A 221 24.58 -25.53 11.58
CA ARG A 221 25.16 -24.47 12.42
C ARG A 221 24.06 -23.55 13.01
N GLY A 222 23.10 -24.18 13.69
CA GLY A 222 21.95 -23.47 14.26
C GLY A 222 22.30 -22.38 15.28
N ALA A 223 23.41 -22.54 16.04
CA ALA A 223 23.88 -21.51 16.96
C ALA A 223 24.36 -20.25 16.21
N ASP A 224 25.06 -20.41 15.10
CA ASP A 224 25.54 -19.31 14.29
C ASP A 224 24.38 -18.61 13.56
N ALA A 225 23.43 -19.39 13.03
CA ALA A 225 22.21 -18.86 12.43
C ALA A 225 21.41 -18.04 13.44
N ARG A 226 21.27 -18.52 14.69
CA ARG A 226 20.64 -17.80 15.79
C ARG A 226 21.32 -16.45 16.02
N ALA A 227 22.65 -16.42 16.11
CA ALA A 227 23.39 -15.18 16.32
C ALA A 227 23.16 -14.14 15.20
N VAL A 228 23.01 -14.60 13.95
CA VAL A 228 22.66 -13.73 12.80
C VAL A 228 21.27 -13.15 12.97
N TYR A 229 20.28 -13.98 13.32
CA TYR A 229 18.89 -13.54 13.51
C TYR A 229 18.72 -12.63 14.72
N ASP A 230 19.33 -12.97 15.86
CA ASP A 230 19.25 -12.18 17.09
C ASP A 230 19.88 -10.80 16.93
N LYS A 231 21.04 -10.72 16.25
CA LYS A 231 21.67 -9.46 15.91
C LYS A 231 20.74 -8.57 15.06
N PHE A 232 20.13 -9.13 14.05
CA PHE A 232 19.22 -8.41 13.16
C PHE A 232 17.98 -7.89 13.90
N LEU A 233 17.39 -8.70 14.80
CA LEU A 233 16.28 -8.29 15.65
C LEU A 233 16.69 -7.21 16.66
N GLY A 234 17.91 -7.30 17.20
CA GLY A 234 18.48 -6.31 18.12
C GLY A 234 18.71 -4.94 17.49
N GLU A 235 18.88 -4.88 16.16
CA GLU A 235 18.93 -3.63 15.39
C GLU A 235 17.54 -3.00 15.15
N GLY A 236 16.49 -3.53 15.76
CA GLY A 236 15.12 -3.01 15.69
C GLY A 236 14.32 -3.45 14.46
N ALA A 237 14.82 -4.40 13.70
CA ALA A 237 14.10 -4.95 12.57
C ALA A 237 13.06 -5.98 13.03
N ILE A 238 11.79 -5.62 12.97
CA ILE A 238 10.68 -6.57 13.18
C ILE A 238 10.45 -7.29 11.85
N THR A 239 11.00 -8.50 11.69
CA THR A 239 10.70 -9.29 10.52
C THR A 239 10.22 -10.70 10.89
N PRO A 240 9.17 -11.19 10.24
CA PRO A 240 8.68 -12.55 10.41
C PRO A 240 9.77 -13.60 10.17
N ILE A 241 10.71 -13.30 9.28
CA ILE A 241 11.79 -14.18 8.82
C ILE A 241 12.70 -14.63 9.96
N ALA A 242 13.18 -13.68 10.78
CA ALA A 242 14.09 -14.01 11.87
C ALA A 242 13.36 -14.81 12.96
N LYS A 243 12.12 -14.45 13.27
CA LYS A 243 11.28 -15.23 14.21
C LYS A 243 11.05 -16.66 13.73
N GLU A 244 10.77 -16.84 12.44
CA GLU A 244 10.60 -18.16 11.83
C GLU A 244 11.89 -18.99 11.87
N GLY A 245 13.04 -18.38 11.52
CA GLY A 245 14.35 -19.03 11.61
C GLY A 245 14.65 -19.51 13.02
N LEU A 246 14.43 -18.65 14.02
CA LEU A 246 14.59 -19.02 15.43
C LEU A 246 13.65 -20.17 15.85
N ALA A 247 12.40 -20.15 15.39
CA ALA A 247 11.44 -21.22 15.66
C ALA A 247 11.85 -22.55 15.00
N ARG A 248 12.36 -22.53 13.75
CA ARG A 248 12.89 -23.72 13.08
C ARG A 248 14.09 -24.31 13.83
N ILE A 249 15.02 -23.45 14.24
CA ILE A 249 16.19 -23.87 15.04
C ILE A 249 15.75 -24.52 16.36
N ALA A 250 14.80 -23.91 17.07
CA ALA A 250 14.26 -24.44 18.32
C ALA A 250 13.56 -25.79 18.12
N ALA A 251 12.89 -25.99 16.98
CA ALA A 251 12.21 -27.23 16.62
C ALA A 251 13.16 -28.31 16.02
N GLY A 252 14.45 -28.01 15.84
CA GLY A 252 15.42 -28.92 15.19
C GLY A 252 15.09 -29.22 13.72
N LYS A 253 14.31 -28.36 13.05
CA LYS A 253 13.93 -28.53 11.65
C LYS A 253 14.97 -27.91 10.73
N LYS A 254 15.26 -28.63 9.63
CA LYS A 254 16.16 -28.16 8.58
C LYS A 254 15.34 -27.47 7.47
N PRO A 255 15.70 -26.23 7.06
CA PRO A 255 15.01 -25.58 5.96
C PRO A 255 15.42 -26.14 4.60
N ASP A 256 14.54 -25.92 3.60
CA ASP A 256 14.89 -26.12 2.19
C ASP A 256 15.95 -25.11 1.73
N PRO A 257 16.66 -25.38 0.63
CA PRO A 257 17.57 -24.42 0.01
C PRO A 257 16.84 -23.12 -0.33
N PHE A 258 17.50 -21.98 -0.06
CA PHE A 258 16.92 -20.67 -0.36
C PHE A 258 16.66 -20.48 -1.87
N MET A 259 17.57 -20.99 -2.70
CA MET A 259 17.40 -21.15 -4.15
C MET A 259 17.31 -22.63 -4.48
N ARG A 260 16.16 -23.10 -4.99
CA ARG A 260 15.91 -24.50 -5.35
C ARG A 260 16.39 -24.80 -6.78
N ASN A 261 16.40 -23.77 -7.62
CA ASN A 261 16.76 -23.80 -9.04
C ASN A 261 17.18 -22.40 -9.49
N ALA A 262 17.64 -22.27 -10.73
CA ALA A 262 18.06 -20.99 -11.29
C ALA A 262 16.90 -20.03 -11.56
N GLU A 263 15.71 -20.57 -11.80
CA GLU A 263 14.48 -19.78 -11.97
C GLU A 263 14.15 -19.00 -10.69
N ASP A 264 14.36 -19.60 -9.50
CA ASP A 264 14.23 -18.92 -8.22
C ASP A 264 15.20 -17.71 -8.12
N GLY A 265 16.41 -17.84 -8.65
CA GLY A 265 17.42 -16.79 -8.66
C GLY A 265 17.08 -15.63 -9.58
N VAL A 266 16.55 -15.93 -10.77
CA VAL A 266 16.04 -14.90 -11.68
C VAL A 266 14.80 -14.22 -11.10
N ALA A 267 13.90 -14.98 -10.46
CA ALA A 267 12.74 -14.42 -9.78
C ALA A 267 13.15 -13.45 -8.66
N GLU A 268 14.17 -13.80 -7.87
CA GLU A 268 14.75 -12.92 -6.83
C GLU A 268 15.34 -11.64 -7.45
N SER A 269 16.01 -11.76 -8.60
CA SER A 269 16.55 -10.61 -9.34
C SER A 269 15.44 -9.64 -9.77
N LEU A 270 14.38 -10.17 -10.37
CA LEU A 270 13.23 -9.39 -10.82
C LEU A 270 12.47 -8.75 -9.65
N PHE A 271 12.32 -9.48 -8.53
CA PHE A 271 11.77 -8.95 -7.29
C PHE A 271 12.61 -7.80 -6.74
N GLY A 272 13.94 -7.95 -6.67
CA GLY A 272 14.83 -6.88 -6.21
C GLY A 272 14.75 -5.61 -7.05
N MET A 273 14.61 -5.75 -8.37
CA MET A 273 14.38 -4.62 -9.27
C MET A 273 13.02 -3.95 -9.03
N ALA A 274 11.96 -4.73 -8.89
CA ALA A 274 10.62 -4.22 -8.60
C ALA A 274 10.59 -3.48 -7.27
N ALA A 275 11.29 -3.98 -6.25
CA ALA A 275 11.37 -3.37 -4.93
C ALA A 275 12.13 -2.02 -4.91
N SER A 276 13.00 -1.77 -5.89
CA SER A 276 13.67 -0.49 -6.06
C SER A 276 12.77 0.61 -6.64
N LEU A 277 11.63 0.23 -7.23
CA LEU A 277 10.63 1.10 -7.85
C LEU A 277 9.52 1.37 -6.82
N ASN A 278 9.69 2.33 -5.94
CA ASN A 278 8.84 2.53 -4.76
C ASN A 278 7.92 3.76 -4.84
N ASP A 279 7.95 4.52 -5.93
CA ASP A 279 7.05 5.66 -6.12
C ASP A 279 5.80 5.29 -6.93
N ARG A 280 4.73 6.10 -6.80
CA ARG A 280 3.45 5.85 -7.48
C ARG A 280 3.57 5.85 -9.02
N GLN A 281 4.48 6.62 -9.59
CA GLN A 281 4.62 6.73 -11.05
C GLN A 281 5.26 5.48 -11.65
N SER A 282 6.08 4.77 -10.86
CA SER A 282 6.73 3.52 -11.26
C SER A 282 5.94 2.26 -10.89
N ALA A 283 4.77 2.39 -10.26
CA ALA A 283 3.96 1.26 -9.79
C ALA A 283 3.64 0.25 -10.92
N ASP A 284 3.22 0.72 -12.08
CA ASP A 284 2.91 -0.13 -13.23
C ASP A 284 4.12 -0.94 -13.72
N VAL A 285 5.31 -0.33 -13.71
CA VAL A 285 6.56 -1.01 -14.09
C VAL A 285 6.97 -2.01 -13.01
N SER A 286 6.80 -1.66 -11.74
CA SER A 286 7.01 -2.58 -10.61
C SER A 286 6.10 -3.81 -10.73
N ILE A 287 4.81 -3.62 -11.05
CA ILE A 287 3.86 -4.72 -11.31
C ILE A 287 4.34 -5.62 -12.45
N LEU A 288 4.85 -5.05 -13.54
CA LEU A 288 5.39 -5.83 -14.67
C LEU A 288 6.50 -6.79 -14.21
N TYR A 289 7.50 -6.29 -13.46
CA TYR A 289 8.60 -7.11 -12.93
C TYR A 289 8.11 -8.15 -11.92
N LEU A 290 7.19 -7.78 -11.03
CA LEU A 290 6.63 -8.69 -10.03
C LEU A 290 5.85 -9.83 -10.68
N ARG A 291 5.07 -9.56 -11.72
CA ARG A 291 4.36 -10.60 -12.48
C ARG A 291 5.31 -11.57 -13.18
N MET A 292 6.42 -11.06 -13.72
CA MET A 292 7.48 -11.90 -14.30
C MET A 292 8.20 -12.73 -13.22
N ALA A 293 8.49 -12.15 -12.05
CA ALA A 293 9.07 -12.86 -10.91
C ALA A 293 8.16 -14.00 -10.43
N LEU A 294 6.86 -13.71 -10.25
CA LEU A 294 5.85 -14.68 -9.81
C LEU A 294 5.53 -15.73 -10.88
N TYR A 295 5.71 -15.44 -12.17
CA TYR A 295 5.62 -16.44 -13.22
C TYR A 295 6.73 -17.50 -13.09
N LEU A 296 7.95 -17.08 -12.73
CA LEU A 296 9.06 -18.01 -12.46
C LEU A 296 8.88 -18.73 -11.11
N ARG A 297 8.53 -17.99 -10.05
CA ARG A 297 8.40 -18.49 -8.67
C ARG A 297 7.07 -18.01 -8.04
N PRO A 298 5.96 -18.75 -8.24
CA PRO A 298 4.63 -18.34 -7.75
C PRO A 298 4.52 -18.25 -6.21
N ASP A 299 5.34 -19.01 -5.49
CA ASP A 299 5.40 -19.09 -4.02
C ASP A 299 6.31 -18.03 -3.38
N LEU A 300 6.82 -17.06 -4.14
CA LEU A 300 7.62 -15.95 -3.60
C LEU A 300 6.73 -14.96 -2.84
N ALA A 301 6.48 -15.25 -1.56
CA ALA A 301 5.53 -14.50 -0.72
C ALA A 301 5.82 -12.99 -0.69
N LEU A 302 7.10 -12.57 -0.64
CA LEU A 302 7.46 -11.15 -0.67
C LEU A 302 7.11 -10.46 -2.00
N ALA A 303 7.18 -11.18 -3.12
CA ALA A 303 6.74 -10.63 -4.40
C ALA A 303 5.21 -10.48 -4.44
N ASN A 304 4.46 -11.41 -3.83
CA ASN A 304 3.01 -11.28 -3.67
C ASN A 304 2.65 -10.11 -2.76
N LEU A 305 3.34 -9.95 -1.62
CA LEU A 305 3.13 -8.80 -0.72
C LEU A 305 3.36 -7.46 -1.43
N LEU A 306 4.50 -7.35 -2.12
CA LEU A 306 4.83 -6.11 -2.84
C LEU A 306 3.86 -5.86 -4.00
N LEU A 307 3.41 -6.92 -4.67
CA LEU A 307 2.42 -6.79 -5.74
C LEU A 307 1.07 -6.28 -5.22
N ALA A 308 0.61 -6.80 -4.08
CA ALA A 308 -0.60 -6.32 -3.43
C ALA A 308 -0.46 -4.85 -3.00
N ASP A 309 0.66 -4.47 -2.38
CA ASP A 309 0.99 -3.09 -2.02
C ASP A 309 0.99 -2.13 -3.25
N ARG A 310 1.49 -2.59 -4.41
CA ARG A 310 1.37 -1.80 -5.65
C ARG A 310 -0.08 -1.58 -6.07
N PHE A 311 -0.94 -2.59 -5.95
CA PHE A 311 -2.37 -2.44 -6.21
C PHE A 311 -3.05 -1.53 -5.20
N GLU A 312 -2.70 -1.57 -3.91
CA GLU A 312 -3.17 -0.59 -2.91
C GLU A 312 -2.78 0.84 -3.30
N THR A 313 -1.52 1.05 -3.73
CA THR A 313 -1.02 2.35 -4.20
C THR A 313 -1.86 2.91 -5.35
N LEU A 314 -2.41 2.03 -6.20
CA LEU A 314 -3.31 2.36 -7.29
C LEU A 314 -4.79 2.44 -6.87
N GLY A 315 -5.11 2.19 -5.59
CA GLY A 315 -6.48 2.16 -5.07
C GLY A 315 -7.27 0.90 -5.46
N LYS A 316 -6.59 -0.16 -5.91
CA LYS A 316 -7.18 -1.43 -6.35
C LYS A 316 -7.20 -2.45 -5.22
N TYR A 317 -7.95 -2.16 -4.17
CA TYR A 317 -8.03 -2.97 -2.96
C TYR A 317 -8.58 -4.38 -3.19
N ASP A 318 -9.54 -4.57 -4.11
CA ASP A 318 -10.03 -5.92 -4.47
C ASP A 318 -8.93 -6.81 -5.06
N ASP A 319 -8.08 -6.26 -5.94
CA ASP A 319 -6.94 -6.97 -6.51
C ASP A 319 -5.88 -7.26 -5.44
N ALA A 320 -5.62 -6.31 -4.53
CA ALA A 320 -4.70 -6.49 -3.41
C ALA A 320 -5.16 -7.62 -2.49
N VAL A 321 -6.42 -7.61 -2.05
CA VAL A 321 -7.04 -8.68 -1.24
C VAL A 321 -6.90 -10.04 -1.92
N ALA A 322 -7.19 -10.12 -3.23
CA ALA A 322 -7.08 -11.37 -3.97
C ALA A 322 -5.65 -11.93 -3.97
N ILE A 323 -4.63 -11.06 -4.00
CA ILE A 323 -3.22 -11.45 -3.97
C ILE A 323 -2.78 -11.84 -2.56
N TYR A 324 -3.12 -11.06 -1.53
CA TYR A 324 -2.81 -11.39 -0.13
C TYR A 324 -3.35 -12.77 0.26
N ARG A 325 -4.57 -13.11 -0.18
CA ARG A 325 -5.21 -14.41 0.08
C ARG A 325 -4.54 -15.60 -0.63
N GLN A 326 -3.64 -15.38 -1.59
CA GLN A 326 -2.85 -16.44 -2.22
C GLN A 326 -1.62 -16.84 -1.39
N ILE A 327 -1.25 -16.05 -0.38
CA ILE A 327 -0.10 -16.35 0.48
C ILE A 327 -0.46 -17.52 1.39
N ASP A 328 0.34 -18.60 1.29
CA ASP A 328 0.11 -19.84 2.02
C ASP A 328 0.14 -19.62 3.54
N LYS A 329 -0.72 -20.34 4.27
CA LYS A 329 -0.82 -20.26 5.73
C LYS A 329 0.45 -20.67 6.46
N SER A 330 1.29 -21.46 5.84
CA SER A 330 2.61 -21.85 6.38
C SER A 330 3.68 -20.79 6.15
N SER A 331 3.42 -19.78 5.33
CA SER A 331 4.35 -18.69 5.08
C SER A 331 4.51 -17.82 6.34
N PRO A 332 5.75 -17.40 6.68
CA PRO A 332 5.98 -16.45 7.78
C PRO A 332 5.28 -15.10 7.55
N TYR A 333 4.91 -14.81 6.33
CA TYR A 333 4.22 -13.59 5.93
C TYR A 333 2.69 -13.70 5.96
N TYR A 334 2.14 -14.88 6.25
CA TYR A 334 0.69 -15.12 6.21
C TYR A 334 -0.08 -14.16 7.12
N ARG A 335 0.38 -14.00 8.38
CA ARG A 335 -0.30 -13.13 9.35
C ARG A 335 -0.43 -11.70 8.81
N MET A 336 0.69 -11.12 8.39
CA MET A 336 0.72 -9.77 7.83
C MET A 336 -0.17 -9.63 6.59
N ALA A 337 -0.10 -10.61 5.67
CA ALA A 337 -0.93 -10.61 4.47
C ALA A 337 -2.43 -10.70 4.78
N ALA A 338 -2.80 -11.57 5.71
CA ALA A 338 -4.20 -11.77 6.10
C ALA A 338 -4.77 -10.54 6.84
N THR A 339 -3.96 -9.90 7.70
CA THR A 339 -4.34 -8.65 8.37
C THR A 339 -4.52 -7.53 7.36
N GLN A 340 -3.58 -7.36 6.43
CA GLN A 340 -3.71 -6.34 5.40
C GLN A 340 -4.91 -6.58 4.47
N ALA A 341 -5.17 -7.83 4.10
CA ALA A 341 -6.38 -8.18 3.34
C ALA A 341 -7.66 -7.74 4.07
N ALA A 342 -7.74 -7.96 5.38
CA ALA A 342 -8.91 -7.54 6.16
C ALA A 342 -9.02 -6.01 6.26
N ILE A 343 -7.90 -5.29 6.40
CA ILE A 343 -7.89 -3.82 6.36
C ILE A 343 -8.41 -3.31 5.02
N ASP A 344 -7.97 -3.90 3.91
CA ASP A 344 -8.44 -3.52 2.58
C ASP A 344 -9.92 -3.86 2.35
N GLU A 345 -10.41 -4.96 2.92
CA GLU A 345 -11.84 -5.27 2.92
C GLU A 345 -12.67 -4.21 3.65
N SER A 346 -12.15 -3.64 4.74
CA SER A 346 -12.80 -2.50 5.39
C SER A 346 -12.87 -1.27 4.48
N ARG A 347 -11.78 -0.98 3.74
CA ARG A 347 -11.74 0.11 2.73
C ARG A 347 -12.72 -0.10 1.58
N LEU A 348 -13.06 -1.36 1.26
CA LEU A 348 -14.08 -1.75 0.27
C LEU A 348 -15.50 -1.77 0.83
N ASP A 349 -15.73 -1.20 2.01
CA ASP A 349 -17.00 -1.21 2.75
C ASP A 349 -17.50 -2.61 3.14
N LYS A 350 -16.60 -3.61 3.13
CA LYS A 350 -16.87 -4.99 3.58
C LYS A 350 -16.59 -5.16 5.08
N LYS A 351 -17.00 -4.17 5.90
CA LYS A 351 -16.63 -4.03 7.31
C LYS A 351 -16.91 -5.27 8.17
N SER A 352 -18.05 -5.95 7.93
CA SER A 352 -18.39 -7.17 8.66
C SER A 352 -17.49 -8.37 8.34
N VAL A 353 -17.01 -8.48 7.10
CA VAL A 353 -16.05 -9.51 6.68
C VAL A 353 -14.70 -9.23 7.31
N ALA A 354 -14.21 -7.99 7.19
CA ALA A 354 -12.96 -7.55 7.79
C ALA A 354 -12.91 -7.84 9.30
N LEU A 355 -13.97 -7.49 10.03
CA LEU A 355 -14.07 -7.72 11.47
C LEU A 355 -14.05 -9.23 11.81
N ALA A 356 -14.76 -10.06 11.03
CA ALA A 356 -14.77 -11.51 11.25
C ALA A 356 -13.38 -12.12 11.03
N ASP A 357 -12.69 -11.74 9.97
CA ASP A 357 -11.35 -12.23 9.65
C ASP A 357 -10.32 -11.78 10.70
N LEU A 358 -10.36 -10.51 11.15
CA LEU A 358 -9.48 -10.00 12.20
C LEU A 358 -9.70 -10.69 13.55
N ARG A 359 -10.96 -11.01 13.92
CA ARG A 359 -11.26 -11.80 15.12
C ARG A 359 -10.62 -13.19 15.06
N ILE A 360 -10.72 -13.84 13.91
CA ILE A 360 -10.11 -15.17 13.69
C ILE A 360 -8.57 -15.07 13.82
N LEU A 361 -7.96 -14.04 13.23
CA LEU A 361 -6.52 -13.82 13.28
C LEU A 361 -6.04 -13.54 14.71
N ALA A 362 -6.71 -12.65 15.45
CA ALA A 362 -6.36 -12.32 16.82
C ALA A 362 -6.46 -13.55 17.75
N GLN A 363 -7.46 -14.41 17.56
CA GLN A 363 -7.60 -15.66 18.31
C GLN A 363 -6.55 -16.70 17.94
N ALA A 364 -6.21 -16.82 16.63
CA ALA A 364 -5.24 -17.79 16.14
C ALA A 364 -3.80 -17.39 16.51
N PHE A 365 -3.53 -16.11 16.63
CA PHE A 365 -2.20 -15.52 16.89
C PHE A 365 -2.25 -14.48 18.00
N PRO A 366 -2.52 -14.89 19.27
CA PRO A 366 -2.74 -13.97 20.37
C PRO A 366 -1.50 -13.17 20.80
N ASP A 367 -0.33 -13.56 20.32
CA ASP A 367 0.96 -12.88 20.52
C ASP A 367 1.28 -11.84 19.43
N ASP A 368 0.40 -11.63 18.47
CA ASP A 368 0.61 -10.72 17.36
C ASP A 368 -0.05 -9.35 17.65
N THR A 369 0.78 -8.36 17.96
CA THR A 369 0.35 -7.00 18.29
C THR A 369 -0.45 -6.35 17.19
N GLU A 370 0.00 -6.48 15.94
CA GLU A 370 -0.63 -5.84 14.78
C GLU A 370 -2.05 -6.36 14.53
N ASN A 371 -2.29 -7.67 14.74
CA ASN A 371 -3.63 -8.24 14.62
C ASN A 371 -4.61 -7.63 15.62
N TRP A 372 -4.16 -7.40 16.86
CA TRP A 372 -5.00 -6.79 17.90
C TRP A 372 -5.24 -5.30 17.62
N ILE A 373 -4.23 -4.57 17.12
CA ILE A 373 -4.39 -3.16 16.72
C ILE A 373 -5.39 -3.06 15.58
N ALA A 374 -5.23 -3.87 14.52
CA ALA A 374 -6.15 -3.85 13.38
C ALA A 374 -7.58 -4.23 13.78
N LEU A 375 -7.74 -5.17 14.73
CA LEU A 375 -9.04 -5.51 15.29
C LEU A 375 -9.66 -4.34 16.06
N GLY A 376 -8.86 -3.64 16.86
CA GLY A 376 -9.29 -2.44 17.58
C GLY A 376 -9.73 -1.33 16.63
N ASP A 377 -8.95 -1.08 15.58
CA ASP A 377 -9.29 -0.10 14.54
C ASP A 377 -10.61 -0.47 13.83
N ALA A 378 -10.81 -1.76 13.50
CA ALA A 378 -12.04 -2.22 12.87
C ALA A 378 -13.28 -2.07 13.77
N TYR A 379 -13.14 -2.26 15.07
CA TYR A 379 -14.22 -1.98 16.04
C TYR A 379 -14.49 -0.48 16.15
N ARG A 380 -13.45 0.35 16.26
CA ARG A 380 -13.57 1.81 16.32
C ARG A 380 -14.29 2.37 15.08
N ASP A 381 -13.97 1.87 13.89
CA ASP A 381 -14.61 2.28 12.63
C ASP A 381 -16.09 1.90 12.55
N GLN A 382 -16.54 1.00 13.43
CA GLN A 382 -17.94 0.64 13.62
C GLN A 382 -18.57 1.30 14.86
N ASN A 383 -17.85 2.23 15.51
CA ASN A 383 -18.23 2.92 16.74
C ASN A 383 -18.43 1.98 17.96
N ASP A 384 -17.89 0.76 17.91
CA ASP A 384 -17.86 -0.15 19.06
C ASP A 384 -16.61 0.14 19.91
N HIS A 385 -16.66 1.26 20.63
CA HIS A 385 -15.50 1.78 21.34
C HIS A 385 -15.06 0.88 22.50
N ASP A 386 -16.00 0.20 23.18
CA ASP A 386 -15.65 -0.72 24.26
C ASP A 386 -14.89 -1.94 23.75
N ALA A 387 -15.33 -2.56 22.67
CA ALA A 387 -14.62 -3.67 22.04
C ALA A 387 -13.27 -3.22 21.44
N ALA A 388 -13.17 -1.99 20.92
CA ALA A 388 -11.91 -1.41 20.46
C ALA A 388 -10.90 -1.29 21.60
N ILE A 389 -11.32 -0.76 22.76
CA ILE A 389 -10.48 -0.64 23.97
C ILE A 389 -9.96 -2.01 24.39
N GLU A 390 -10.83 -3.03 24.46
CA GLU A 390 -10.43 -4.40 24.82
C GLU A 390 -9.38 -4.96 23.85
N ALA A 391 -9.54 -4.73 22.55
CA ALA A 391 -8.58 -5.18 21.55
C ALA A 391 -7.23 -4.47 21.72
N TYR A 392 -7.21 -3.15 21.92
CA TYR A 392 -5.98 -2.40 22.18
C TYR A 392 -5.31 -2.79 23.52
N ASP A 393 -6.08 -3.14 24.55
CA ASP A 393 -5.56 -3.67 25.81
C ASP A 393 -4.85 -5.02 25.61
N HIS A 394 -5.35 -5.85 24.68
CA HIS A 394 -4.66 -7.06 24.27
C HIS A 394 -3.37 -6.75 23.50
N ALA A 395 -3.40 -5.79 22.57
CA ALA A 395 -2.21 -5.36 21.85
C ALA A 395 -1.11 -4.88 22.81
N GLU A 396 -1.42 -4.03 23.78
CA GLU A 396 -0.46 -3.55 24.77
C GLU A 396 0.20 -4.69 25.54
N LYS A 397 -0.56 -5.71 25.97
CA LYS A 397 -0.03 -6.87 26.71
C LYS A 397 1.00 -7.69 25.92
N THR A 398 1.00 -7.60 24.60
CA THR A 398 1.99 -8.28 23.74
C THR A 398 3.31 -7.50 23.64
N ILE A 399 3.33 -6.24 24.05
CA ILE A 399 4.50 -5.36 23.98
C ILE A 399 5.27 -5.46 25.30
N ALA A 400 6.46 -6.07 25.28
CA ALA A 400 7.28 -6.24 26.47
C ALA A 400 7.77 -4.91 27.06
N LYS A 401 8.15 -3.97 26.19
CA LYS A 401 8.59 -2.61 26.55
C LYS A 401 8.23 -1.66 25.43
N PRO A 402 7.26 -0.75 25.64
CA PRO A 402 6.88 0.23 24.63
C PRO A 402 8.05 1.14 24.22
N ASP A 403 8.15 1.43 22.92
CA ASP A 403 9.12 2.36 22.34
C ASP A 403 8.42 3.39 21.43
N LYS A 404 9.23 4.23 20.77
CA LYS A 404 8.72 5.32 19.93
C LYS A 404 7.80 4.87 18.77
N ARG A 405 7.75 3.58 18.42
CA ARG A 405 6.89 3.05 17.34
C ARG A 405 5.48 2.75 17.86
N ASP A 406 5.32 2.62 19.17
CA ASP A 406 4.08 2.16 19.78
C ASP A 406 3.12 3.31 20.15
N TRP A 407 3.52 4.59 19.97
CA TRP A 407 2.64 5.72 20.28
C TRP A 407 1.28 5.66 19.57
N PRO A 408 1.15 5.12 18.32
CA PRO A 408 -0.14 5.07 17.63
C PRO A 408 -1.17 4.18 18.32
N LEU A 409 -0.72 3.08 18.97
CA LEU A 409 -1.59 2.22 19.77
C LEU A 409 -2.26 2.99 20.91
N PHE A 410 -1.45 3.70 21.73
CA PHE A 410 -1.97 4.47 22.85
C PHE A 410 -2.86 5.62 22.38
N TYR A 411 -2.53 6.25 21.27
CA TYR A 411 -3.36 7.28 20.65
C TYR A 411 -4.72 6.73 20.19
N ALA A 412 -4.73 5.60 19.49
CA ALA A 412 -5.96 4.97 19.01
C ALA A 412 -6.87 4.52 20.18
N ARG A 413 -6.26 3.96 21.24
CA ARG A 413 -7.01 3.58 22.46
C ARG A 413 -7.56 4.80 23.18
N ALA A 414 -6.78 5.88 23.29
CA ALA A 414 -7.24 7.12 23.89
C ALA A 414 -8.45 7.72 23.15
N MET A 415 -8.43 7.74 21.83
CA MET A 415 -9.58 8.19 21.03
C MET A 415 -10.84 7.35 21.31
N SER A 416 -10.67 6.02 21.44
CA SER A 416 -11.78 5.12 21.77
C SER A 416 -12.29 5.33 23.20
N GLN A 417 -11.38 5.55 24.16
CA GLN A 417 -11.73 5.85 25.57
C GLN A 417 -12.46 7.17 25.70
N ASP A 418 -12.04 8.21 24.97
CA ASP A 418 -12.71 9.51 24.97
C ASP A 418 -14.12 9.42 24.37
N ALA A 419 -14.27 8.73 23.26
CA ALA A 419 -15.58 8.45 22.66
C ALA A 419 -16.51 7.67 23.60
N ALA A 420 -15.94 6.73 24.39
CA ALA A 420 -16.63 5.98 25.44
C ALA A 420 -16.85 6.81 26.74
N LYS A 421 -16.47 8.10 26.77
CA LYS A 421 -16.57 9.01 27.92
C LYS A 421 -15.64 8.66 29.10
N HIS A 422 -14.56 7.96 28.85
CA HIS A 422 -13.53 7.59 29.84
C HIS A 422 -12.33 8.54 29.76
N TRP A 423 -12.55 9.86 29.91
CA TRP A 423 -11.53 10.88 29.69
C TRP A 423 -10.24 10.67 30.50
N ASP A 424 -10.34 10.34 31.78
CA ASP A 424 -9.15 10.16 32.64
C ASP A 424 -8.20 9.07 32.08
N LYS A 425 -8.75 8.02 31.48
CA LYS A 425 -7.98 6.96 30.83
C LYS A 425 -7.40 7.44 29.50
N ALA A 426 -8.21 8.16 28.72
CA ALA A 426 -7.77 8.75 27.45
C ALA A 426 -6.58 9.69 27.66
N GLU A 427 -6.67 10.59 28.63
CA GLU A 427 -5.59 11.51 28.99
C GLU A 427 -4.31 10.76 29.45
N ALA A 428 -4.46 9.68 30.22
CA ALA A 428 -3.34 8.86 30.64
C ALA A 428 -2.63 8.22 29.43
N ASP A 429 -3.37 7.68 28.48
CA ASP A 429 -2.83 7.06 27.25
C ASP A 429 -2.14 8.10 26.34
N ILE A 430 -2.73 9.30 26.16
CA ILE A 430 -2.07 10.37 25.42
C ILE A 430 -0.76 10.79 26.08
N ASN A 431 -0.72 10.85 27.42
CA ASN A 431 0.51 11.15 28.14
C ASN A 431 1.58 10.05 27.98
N ILE A 432 1.18 8.76 27.83
CA ILE A 432 2.11 7.69 27.46
C ILE A 432 2.62 7.92 26.05
N ALA A 433 1.72 8.15 25.09
CA ALA A 433 2.07 8.42 23.69
C ALA A 433 3.04 9.60 23.54
N LEU A 434 2.80 10.71 24.25
CA LEU A 434 3.69 11.88 24.29
C LEU A 434 5.07 11.60 24.91
N LYS A 435 5.16 10.69 25.89
CA LYS A 435 6.48 10.26 26.40
C LYS A 435 7.24 9.44 25.37
N LEU A 436 6.55 8.66 24.53
CA LEU A 436 7.16 7.87 23.47
C LEU A 436 7.53 8.74 22.25
N SER A 437 6.72 9.75 21.94
CA SER A 437 6.89 10.67 20.80
C SER A 437 6.53 12.11 21.18
N PRO A 438 7.44 12.87 21.85
CA PRO A 438 7.15 14.19 22.45
C PRO A 438 6.82 15.30 21.44
N ASP A 439 7.28 15.15 20.20
CA ASP A 439 7.12 16.15 19.13
C ASP A 439 6.11 15.72 18.06
N GLN A 440 5.19 14.80 18.42
CA GLN A 440 4.15 14.35 17.51
C GLN A 440 3.01 15.37 17.46
N PRO A 441 2.80 16.06 16.33
CA PRO A 441 1.81 17.15 16.25
C PRO A 441 0.39 16.70 16.55
N GLU A 442 0.02 15.49 16.13
CA GLU A 442 -1.31 14.91 16.38
C GLU A 442 -1.59 14.77 17.88
N LEU A 443 -0.61 14.28 18.64
CA LEU A 443 -0.75 14.09 20.10
C LEU A 443 -0.86 15.43 20.83
N LEU A 444 0.01 16.38 20.46
CA LEU A 444 0.02 17.73 21.03
C LEU A 444 -1.32 18.44 20.75
N ASN A 445 -1.81 18.32 19.52
CA ASN A 445 -3.09 18.91 19.12
C ASN A 445 -4.26 18.23 19.83
N TYR A 446 -4.28 16.91 19.88
CA TYR A 446 -5.39 16.17 20.50
C TYR A 446 -5.53 16.50 21.99
N LEU A 447 -4.43 16.41 22.75
CA LEU A 447 -4.46 16.71 24.19
C LEU A 447 -4.78 18.19 24.43
N GLY A 448 -4.11 19.10 23.72
CA GLY A 448 -4.32 20.53 23.85
C GLY A 448 -5.76 20.94 23.54
N TYR A 449 -6.32 20.48 22.41
CA TYR A 449 -7.72 20.75 22.05
C TYR A 449 -8.69 20.15 23.08
N SER A 450 -8.46 18.90 23.51
CA SER A 450 -9.33 18.26 24.51
C SER A 450 -9.36 18.99 25.85
N TRP A 451 -8.23 19.55 26.28
CA TRP A 451 -8.19 20.39 27.48
C TRP A 451 -8.93 21.72 27.28
N VAL A 452 -8.74 22.36 26.13
CA VAL A 452 -9.43 23.62 25.79
C VAL A 452 -10.94 23.42 25.76
N ASP A 453 -11.42 22.35 25.11
CA ASP A 453 -12.84 22.06 25.01
C ASP A 453 -13.46 21.79 26.40
N ARG A 454 -12.78 21.06 27.25
CA ARG A 454 -13.19 20.78 28.64
C ARG A 454 -12.96 21.92 29.60
N ASN A 455 -12.44 23.06 29.15
CA ASN A 455 -12.08 24.22 29.98
C ASN A 455 -11.06 23.88 31.09
N GLN A 456 -10.10 23.01 30.76
CA GLN A 456 -9.04 22.56 31.66
C GLN A 456 -7.68 22.99 31.10
N HIS A 457 -6.72 23.32 31.92
CA HIS A 457 -5.31 23.56 31.57
C HIS A 457 -5.10 24.44 30.31
N ILE A 458 -5.97 25.45 30.08
CA ILE A 458 -6.01 26.19 28.80
C ILE A 458 -4.67 26.87 28.47
N ALA A 459 -3.95 27.35 29.48
CA ALA A 459 -2.66 28.01 29.25
C ALA A 459 -1.59 27.01 28.79
N GLU A 460 -1.52 25.83 29.40
CA GLU A 460 -0.65 24.75 29.05
C GLU A 460 -1.04 24.16 27.67
N ALA A 461 -2.34 24.03 27.44
CA ALA A 461 -2.89 23.60 26.16
C ALA A 461 -2.45 24.51 25.01
N LEU A 462 -2.51 25.85 25.21
CA LEU A 462 -2.06 26.80 24.20
C LEU A 462 -0.58 26.62 23.85
N VAL A 463 0.29 26.33 24.82
CA VAL A 463 1.71 26.05 24.55
C VAL A 463 1.89 24.81 23.67
N MET A 464 1.12 23.75 23.95
CA MET A 464 1.16 22.50 23.17
C MET A 464 0.63 22.73 21.75
N LEU A 465 -0.50 23.43 21.61
CA LEU A 465 -1.13 23.74 20.33
C LEU A 465 -0.22 24.62 19.45
N GLU A 466 0.42 25.64 20.05
CA GLU A 466 1.39 26.48 19.34
C GLU A 466 2.62 25.66 18.86
N LYS A 467 3.07 24.71 19.66
CA LYS A 467 4.13 23.78 19.25
C LYS A 467 3.68 22.88 18.08
N ALA A 468 2.46 22.35 18.15
CA ALA A 468 1.88 21.57 17.06
C ALA A 468 1.81 22.39 15.77
N ARG A 469 1.36 23.66 15.87
CA ARG A 469 1.32 24.60 14.73
C ARG A 469 2.70 24.89 14.14
N GLN A 470 3.73 25.05 14.98
CA GLN A 470 5.11 25.23 14.48
C GLN A 470 5.60 24.01 13.68
N LEU A 471 5.22 22.80 14.10
CA LEU A 471 5.58 21.55 13.42
C LEU A 471 4.76 21.33 12.13
N ARG A 472 3.50 21.77 12.11
CA ARG A 472 2.59 21.68 10.94
C ARG A 472 1.86 23.00 10.69
N PRO A 473 2.53 24.02 10.15
CA PRO A 473 1.98 25.37 10.02
C PRO A 473 0.83 25.50 9.01
N TYR A 474 0.67 24.53 8.13
CA TYR A 474 -0.38 24.52 7.09
C TYR A 474 -1.49 23.49 7.37
N ASP A 475 -1.56 22.93 8.57
CA ASP A 475 -2.67 22.11 9.01
C ASP A 475 -3.77 23.00 9.58
N GLY A 476 -4.88 23.15 8.83
CA GLY A 476 -5.97 24.05 9.20
C GLY A 476 -6.66 23.67 10.52
N TYR A 477 -6.70 22.39 10.85
CA TYR A 477 -7.29 21.89 12.10
C TYR A 477 -6.43 22.22 13.33
N ILE A 478 -5.11 22.17 13.18
CA ILE A 478 -4.19 22.59 14.25
C ILE A 478 -4.26 24.10 14.44
N VAL A 479 -4.33 24.87 13.33
CA VAL A 479 -4.49 26.33 13.40
C VAL A 479 -5.83 26.71 14.04
N ASP A 480 -6.92 26.00 13.73
CA ASP A 480 -8.22 26.16 14.39
C ASP A 480 -8.13 25.93 15.90
N SER A 481 -7.51 24.83 16.31
CA SER A 481 -7.33 24.51 17.74
C SER A 481 -6.60 25.62 18.51
N VAL A 482 -5.57 26.24 17.92
CA VAL A 482 -4.88 27.40 18.48
C VAL A 482 -5.83 28.62 18.60
N GLY A 483 -6.59 28.89 17.54
CA GLY A 483 -7.58 29.97 17.53
C GLY A 483 -8.66 29.77 18.57
N TRP A 484 -9.13 28.53 18.73
CA TRP A 484 -10.12 28.18 19.77
C TRP A 484 -9.55 28.33 21.17
N ALA A 485 -8.28 27.99 21.40
CA ALA A 485 -7.61 28.24 22.68
C ALA A 485 -7.52 29.74 23.00
N TYR A 486 -7.20 30.61 22.03
CA TYR A 486 -7.26 32.05 22.23
C TYR A 486 -8.68 32.53 22.58
N TYR A 487 -9.70 32.01 21.89
CA TYR A 487 -11.10 32.33 22.19
C TYR A 487 -11.46 31.99 23.64
N ARG A 488 -11.11 30.79 24.11
CA ARG A 488 -11.38 30.33 25.47
C ARG A 488 -10.61 31.13 26.54
N LEU A 489 -9.48 31.73 26.17
CA LEU A 489 -8.72 32.68 27.00
C LEU A 489 -9.27 34.09 26.98
N GLY A 490 -10.34 34.37 26.22
CA GLY A 490 -10.89 35.72 26.06
C GLY A 490 -10.08 36.66 25.15
N ARG A 491 -9.08 36.13 24.43
CA ARG A 491 -8.21 36.84 23.49
C ARG A 491 -8.85 36.88 22.11
N TYR A 492 -10.02 37.55 22.00
CA TYR A 492 -10.90 37.43 20.83
C TYR A 492 -10.30 37.95 19.53
N ASP A 493 -9.48 39.03 19.58
CA ASP A 493 -8.79 39.53 18.39
C ASP A 493 -7.71 38.57 17.87
N ASP A 494 -6.98 37.91 18.79
CA ASP A 494 -6.01 36.88 18.42
C ASP A 494 -6.72 35.65 17.88
N ALA A 495 -7.83 35.25 18.49
CA ALA A 495 -8.66 34.14 18.03
C ALA A 495 -9.19 34.41 16.62
N ALA A 496 -9.77 35.58 16.36
CA ALA A 496 -10.31 35.92 15.03
C ALA A 496 -9.21 35.86 13.97
N ARG A 497 -8.05 36.47 14.19
CA ARG A 497 -6.92 36.44 13.24
C ARG A 497 -6.43 35.03 12.97
N THR A 498 -6.34 34.18 13.99
CA THR A 498 -5.85 32.81 13.86
C THR A 498 -6.87 31.94 13.13
N LEU A 499 -8.16 32.07 13.46
CA LEU A 499 -9.25 31.34 12.82
C LEU A 499 -9.49 31.79 11.37
N GLU A 500 -9.28 33.09 11.04
CA GLU A 500 -9.25 33.54 9.65
C GLU A 500 -8.18 32.77 8.83
N ALA A 501 -6.99 32.55 9.41
CA ALA A 501 -5.96 31.73 8.76
C ALA A 501 -6.37 30.26 8.66
N ALA A 502 -7.06 29.70 9.66
CA ALA A 502 -7.56 28.32 9.61
C ALA A 502 -8.60 28.14 8.49
N VAL A 503 -9.56 29.07 8.35
CA VAL A 503 -10.57 29.04 7.28
C VAL A 503 -9.93 29.12 5.89
N LEU A 504 -8.82 29.85 5.72
CA LEU A 504 -8.10 29.87 4.43
C LEU A 504 -7.50 28.50 4.09
N LEU A 505 -7.13 27.70 5.08
CA LEU A 505 -6.57 26.36 4.88
C LEU A 505 -7.65 25.28 4.67
N VAL A 506 -8.78 25.40 5.38
CA VAL A 506 -9.91 24.46 5.32
C VAL A 506 -11.25 25.20 5.18
N PRO A 507 -11.49 25.86 4.03
CA PRO A 507 -12.64 26.76 3.86
C PRO A 507 -14.00 26.07 3.93
N GLY A 508 -14.06 24.77 3.64
CA GLY A 508 -15.29 23.96 3.63
C GLY A 508 -15.62 23.27 4.95
N ASP A 509 -14.86 23.50 6.02
CA ASP A 509 -15.15 22.86 7.31
C ASP A 509 -16.19 23.67 8.12
N PRO A 510 -17.33 23.06 8.51
CA PRO A 510 -18.38 23.78 9.25
C PRO A 510 -17.94 24.21 10.63
N THR A 511 -17.18 23.39 11.36
CA THR A 511 -16.73 23.66 12.73
C THR A 511 -15.74 24.83 12.76
N VAL A 512 -14.77 24.84 11.83
CA VAL A 512 -13.79 25.94 11.73
C VAL A 512 -14.47 27.26 11.39
N ASN A 513 -15.46 27.25 10.49
CA ASN A 513 -16.27 28.44 10.17
C ASN A 513 -17.13 28.88 11.37
N ASN A 514 -17.68 27.95 12.14
CA ASN A 514 -18.44 28.24 13.34
C ASN A 514 -17.55 28.88 14.43
N HIS A 515 -16.36 28.32 14.69
CA HIS A 515 -15.38 28.90 15.63
C HIS A 515 -14.96 30.30 15.22
N LEU A 516 -14.72 30.56 13.92
CA LEU A 516 -14.42 31.90 13.44
C LEU A 516 -15.59 32.86 13.66
N GLY A 517 -16.82 32.42 13.41
CA GLY A 517 -18.02 33.19 13.69
C GLY A 517 -18.12 33.61 15.15
N ASP A 518 -17.86 32.69 16.08
CA ASP A 518 -17.87 32.93 17.52
C ASP A 518 -16.79 33.94 17.93
N ALA A 519 -15.58 33.80 17.42
CA ALA A 519 -14.48 34.72 17.70
C ALA A 519 -14.75 36.14 17.16
N LEU A 520 -15.25 36.26 15.95
CA LEU A 520 -15.62 37.53 15.33
C LEU A 520 -16.74 38.21 16.11
N TRP A 521 -17.74 37.48 16.57
CA TRP A 521 -18.82 38.03 17.36
C TRP A 521 -18.31 38.64 18.67
N LYS A 522 -17.45 37.92 19.38
CA LYS A 522 -16.83 38.40 20.62
C LYS A 522 -15.85 39.56 20.39
N ALA A 523 -15.18 39.61 19.24
CA ALA A 523 -14.36 40.75 18.79
C ALA A 523 -15.17 41.96 18.30
N GLY A 524 -16.50 41.90 18.35
CA GLY A 524 -17.41 43.01 17.93
C GLY A 524 -17.72 43.06 16.43
N ARG A 525 -17.16 42.18 15.62
CA ARG A 525 -17.33 42.06 14.16
C ARG A 525 -18.59 41.26 13.81
N ARG A 526 -19.75 41.75 14.25
CA ARG A 526 -21.01 40.99 14.21
C ARG A 526 -21.54 40.64 12.82
N ILE A 527 -21.26 41.45 11.81
CA ILE A 527 -21.68 41.19 10.43
C ILE A 527 -20.86 40.05 9.88
N ASP A 528 -19.54 40.08 10.07
CA ASP A 528 -18.63 39.06 9.62
C ASP A 528 -18.91 37.70 10.32
N ALA A 529 -19.23 37.75 11.63
CA ALA A 529 -19.64 36.59 12.39
C ALA A 529 -20.85 35.88 11.79
N ARG A 530 -21.90 36.65 11.45
CA ARG A 530 -23.10 36.08 10.82
C ARG A 530 -22.83 35.52 9.44
N PHE A 531 -21.89 36.10 8.70
CA PHE A 531 -21.44 35.55 7.42
C PHE A 531 -20.79 34.18 7.61
N GLN A 532 -19.88 34.05 8.57
CA GLN A 532 -19.21 32.79 8.84
C GLN A 532 -20.16 31.71 9.34
N TRP A 533 -21.11 32.02 10.23
CA TRP A 533 -22.13 31.07 10.67
C TRP A 533 -23.04 30.60 9.52
N ASN A 534 -23.44 31.52 8.60
CA ASN A 534 -24.16 31.10 7.40
C ASN A 534 -23.30 30.21 6.48
N HIS A 535 -22.01 30.52 6.38
CA HIS A 535 -21.08 29.72 5.60
C HIS A 535 -20.91 28.28 6.19
N ALA A 536 -20.79 28.17 7.50
CA ALA A 536 -20.80 26.88 8.20
C ALA A 536 -22.02 26.02 7.85
N LEU A 537 -23.22 26.63 7.80
CA LEU A 537 -24.45 25.93 7.42
C LEU A 537 -24.44 25.44 5.97
N THR A 538 -23.77 26.13 5.04
CA THR A 538 -23.70 25.70 3.63
C THR A 538 -22.83 24.47 3.43
N PHE A 539 -21.95 24.16 4.38
CA PHE A 539 -21.07 22.97 4.36
C PHE A 539 -21.62 21.80 5.16
N SER A 540 -22.94 21.76 5.36
CA SER A 540 -23.61 20.61 5.96
C SER A 540 -23.32 20.39 7.44
N ALA A 541 -23.21 21.46 8.24
CA ALA A 541 -23.28 21.33 9.70
C ALA A 541 -24.52 20.51 10.09
N GLU A 542 -24.34 19.44 10.85
CA GLU A 542 -25.39 18.47 11.19
C GLU A 542 -25.63 18.41 12.70
N GLY A 543 -26.74 17.77 13.08
CA GLY A 543 -27.04 17.46 14.48
C GLY A 543 -27.17 18.70 15.39
N SER A 544 -26.55 18.64 16.56
CA SER A 544 -26.59 19.69 17.58
C SER A 544 -25.87 20.96 17.14
N GLU A 545 -24.80 20.85 16.37
CA GLU A 545 -24.03 21.99 15.88
C GLU A 545 -24.88 22.88 14.94
N LYS A 546 -25.63 22.26 14.04
CA LYS A 546 -26.55 22.99 13.17
C LYS A 546 -27.58 23.80 13.96
N ILE A 547 -28.18 23.18 14.96
CA ILE A 547 -29.20 23.83 15.82
C ILE A 547 -28.55 25.00 16.56
N GLU A 548 -27.34 24.85 17.05
CA GLU A 548 -26.59 25.90 17.74
C GLU A 548 -26.28 27.07 16.80
N ILE A 549 -25.78 26.80 15.58
CA ILE A 549 -25.49 27.85 14.59
C ILE A 549 -26.77 28.61 14.20
N GLU A 550 -27.89 27.91 13.96
CA GLU A 550 -29.18 28.53 13.66
C GLU A 550 -29.66 29.44 14.82
N GLN A 551 -29.39 29.04 16.07
CA GLN A 551 -29.72 29.87 17.24
C GLN A 551 -28.81 31.09 17.32
N LYS A 552 -27.50 30.95 17.08
CA LYS A 552 -26.54 32.08 17.02
C LYS A 552 -26.91 33.09 15.94
N LEU A 553 -27.40 32.65 14.81
CA LEU A 553 -27.87 33.52 13.73
C LEU A 553 -29.11 34.33 14.12
N LYS A 554 -30.01 33.80 14.94
CA LYS A 554 -31.22 34.49 15.42
C LYS A 554 -30.91 35.47 16.54
N THR A 555 -30.18 35.05 17.54
CA THR A 555 -30.04 35.84 18.79
C THR A 555 -28.62 36.37 19.03
N GLY A 556 -27.64 35.97 18.26
CA GLY A 556 -26.22 36.13 18.56
C GLY A 556 -25.76 35.19 19.67
N LEU A 557 -24.49 35.32 20.07
CA LEU A 557 -23.99 34.63 21.26
C LEU A 557 -24.56 35.31 22.52
N THR A 558 -25.23 34.51 23.32
CA THR A 558 -25.73 34.96 24.64
C THR A 558 -24.61 34.80 25.67
N GLY A 559 -24.16 35.87 26.27
CA GLY A 559 -23.27 35.89 27.47
C GLY A 559 -21.80 35.86 27.17
#